data_828cd67bf99b4a742c40f5da15cc0872
#
_entry.id   828cd67bf99b4a742c40f5da15cc0872
#
_cell.length_a   1.000
_cell.length_b   1.000
_cell.length_c   1.000
_cell.angle_alpha   90.00
_cell.angle_beta   90.00
_cell.angle_gamma   90.00
#
_symmetry.space_group_name_H-M   'P 1'
#
loop_
_entity.id
_entity.type
_entity.pdbx_description
1 polymer ?
#
loop_
_entity_poly.entity_id
_entity_poly.type
_entity_poly.pdbx_seq_one_letter_code
_entity_poly.pdbx_strand_id
1 'polypeptide(L)'
;MKNSEIVELLRELEAINSPSGYTKEAIAFLADRFRRAGLNPKLTNKGALLVCEHPEPLTVCAAHVDTLGAMVTRLEGDGTLRVTQVGGWPWNSFEGEYVTVLGSTGKKWRGTLLCDNPAAHVNRDIGKVERSAATMHIRLDAEVKS
;
A
#
# COMPACT_ATOMS: atom_id res chain seq x y z
N MET A 1 16.05 23.00 -2.94
CA MET A 1 16.22 21.56 -2.58
C MET A 1 17.15 20.92 -3.58
N LYS A 2 18.16 20.17 -3.15
CA LYS A 2 19.10 19.44 -4.05
C LYS A 2 18.43 18.16 -4.52
N ASN A 3 18.84 17.61 -5.67
CA ASN A 3 18.30 16.34 -6.19
C ASN A 3 18.44 15.18 -5.19
N SER A 4 19.55 15.15 -4.44
CA SER A 4 19.76 14.14 -3.38
C SER A 4 18.74 14.22 -2.25
N GLU A 5 18.32 15.43 -1.87
CA GLU A 5 17.30 15.64 -0.84
C GLU A 5 15.90 15.21 -1.30
N ILE A 6 15.62 15.38 -2.61
CA ILE A 6 14.36 14.90 -3.22
C ILE A 6 14.32 13.36 -3.19
N VAL A 7 15.41 12.72 -3.61
CA VAL A 7 15.50 11.25 -3.63
C VAL A 7 15.37 10.68 -2.22
N GLU A 8 16.00 11.30 -1.23
CA GLU A 8 15.90 10.87 0.17
C GLU A 8 14.47 11.02 0.70
N LEU A 9 13.82 12.15 0.45
CA LEU A 9 12.42 12.37 0.83
C LEU A 9 11.49 11.33 0.20
N LEU A 10 11.69 10.99 -1.08
CA LEU A 10 10.90 9.95 -1.75
C LEU A 10 11.11 8.60 -1.09
N ARG A 11 12.34 8.20 -0.78
CA ARG A 11 12.64 6.94 -0.09
C ARG A 11 12.00 6.86 1.30
N GLU A 12 12.08 7.96 2.08
CA GLU A 12 11.45 8.04 3.39
C GLU A 12 9.92 7.88 3.28
N LEU A 13 9.30 8.53 2.28
CA LEU A 13 7.85 8.47 2.07
C LEU A 13 7.40 7.10 1.57
N GLU A 14 8.12 6.50 0.63
CA GLU A 14 7.80 5.17 0.08
C GLU A 14 7.98 4.04 1.12
N ALA A 15 8.83 4.24 2.12
CA ALA A 15 8.97 3.29 3.23
C ALA A 15 7.75 3.25 4.16
N ILE A 16 6.83 4.22 4.04
CA ILE A 16 5.60 4.28 4.82
C ILE A 16 4.48 3.60 4.05
N ASN A 17 3.91 2.52 4.61
CA ASN A 17 2.75 1.87 4.01
C ASN A 17 1.55 2.82 4.02
N SER A 18 1.06 3.19 2.86
CA SER A 18 -0.07 4.14 2.74
C SER A 18 -1.08 3.77 1.67
N PRO A 19 -1.63 2.53 1.66
CA PRO A 19 -2.71 2.22 0.72
C PRO A 19 -3.91 3.14 0.96
N SER A 20 -4.70 3.39 -0.10
CA SER A 20 -5.89 4.27 -0.01
C SER A 20 -6.77 3.88 1.18
N GLY A 21 -7.12 4.86 2.01
CA GLY A 21 -7.82 4.66 3.28
C GLY A 21 -6.92 4.40 4.51
N TYR A 22 -5.61 4.15 4.31
CA TYR A 22 -4.64 3.92 5.39
C TYR A 22 -3.43 4.88 5.27
N THR A 23 -3.69 6.17 5.07
CA THR A 23 -2.68 7.19 4.76
C THR A 23 -2.23 8.01 5.98
N LYS A 24 -2.73 7.72 7.17
CA LYS A 24 -2.52 8.54 8.37
C LYS A 24 -1.04 8.75 8.72
N GLU A 25 -0.22 7.71 8.61
CA GLU A 25 1.22 7.78 8.92
C GLU A 25 1.96 8.64 7.89
N ALA A 26 1.67 8.47 6.59
CA ALA A 26 2.26 9.28 5.53
C ALA A 26 1.87 10.76 5.64
N ILE A 27 0.62 11.06 5.96
CA ILE A 27 0.15 12.42 6.22
C ILE A 27 0.83 13.03 7.45
N ALA A 28 1.00 12.26 8.54
CA ALA A 28 1.70 12.73 9.73
C ALA A 28 3.18 13.03 9.45
N PHE A 29 3.86 12.16 8.69
CA PHE A 29 5.22 12.37 8.23
C PHE A 29 5.36 13.68 7.44
N LEU A 30 4.49 13.91 6.45
CA LEU A 30 4.51 15.13 5.65
C LEU A 30 4.18 16.38 6.48
N ALA A 31 3.23 16.29 7.40
CA ALA A 31 2.91 17.39 8.29
C ALA A 31 4.13 17.82 9.14
N ASP A 32 4.90 16.85 9.64
CA ASP A 32 6.13 17.14 10.37
C ASP A 32 7.19 17.79 9.47
N ARG A 33 7.38 17.28 8.26
CA ARG A 33 8.30 17.87 7.27
C ARG A 33 7.96 19.32 6.94
N PHE A 34 6.67 19.63 6.72
CA PHE A 34 6.22 20.99 6.47
C PHE A 34 6.45 21.92 7.70
N ARG A 35 6.19 21.42 8.92
CA ARG A 35 6.47 22.20 10.14
C ARG A 35 7.96 22.51 10.29
N ARG A 36 8.84 21.55 10.03
CA ARG A 36 10.30 21.77 10.04
C ARG A 36 10.76 22.77 8.96
N ALA A 37 10.02 22.91 7.89
CA ALA A 37 10.25 23.94 6.87
C ALA A 37 9.66 25.32 7.25
N GLY A 38 9.11 25.48 8.46
CA GLY A 38 8.52 26.73 8.92
C GLY A 38 7.09 26.98 8.50
N LEU A 39 6.44 26.00 7.85
CA LEU A 39 5.06 26.10 7.38
C LEU A 39 4.06 25.59 8.42
N ASN A 40 2.79 25.99 8.30
CA ASN A 40 1.74 25.59 9.22
C ASN A 40 0.69 24.69 8.54
N PRO A 41 0.95 23.36 8.43
CA PRO A 41 0.03 22.43 7.81
C PRO A 41 -1.24 22.22 8.65
N LYS A 42 -2.38 22.17 7.99
CA LYS A 42 -3.70 21.92 8.59
C LYS A 42 -4.27 20.62 8.04
N LEU A 43 -4.78 19.77 8.93
CA LEU A 43 -5.48 18.55 8.54
C LEU A 43 -6.95 18.87 8.31
N THR A 44 -7.49 18.44 7.17
CA THR A 44 -8.93 18.54 6.88
C THR A 44 -9.69 17.40 7.55
N ASN A 45 -11.03 17.54 7.67
CA ASN A 45 -11.88 16.49 8.22
C ASN A 45 -11.84 15.18 7.43
N LYS A 46 -11.44 15.21 6.16
CA LYS A 46 -11.28 14.03 5.29
C LYS A 46 -9.85 13.47 5.28
N GLY A 47 -8.95 14.02 6.11
CA GLY A 47 -7.59 13.53 6.23
C GLY A 47 -6.59 14.10 5.22
N ALA A 48 -6.98 15.06 4.36
CA ALA A 48 -6.06 15.75 3.48
C ALA A 48 -5.23 16.78 4.27
N LEU A 49 -3.96 16.94 3.88
CA LEU A 49 -3.06 17.95 4.44
C LEU A 49 -3.10 19.20 3.57
N LEU A 50 -3.49 20.31 4.17
CA LEU A 50 -3.50 21.62 3.52
C LEU A 50 -2.34 22.44 4.05
N VAL A 51 -1.50 22.96 3.14
CA VAL A 51 -0.42 23.89 3.45
C VAL A 51 -0.66 25.14 2.65
N CYS A 52 -1.03 26.21 3.31
CA CYS A 52 -1.35 27.48 2.66
C CYS A 52 -0.96 28.64 3.58
N GLU A 53 -0.18 29.57 3.08
CA GLU A 53 0.24 30.78 3.78
C GLU A 53 -0.68 31.99 3.46
N HIS A 54 -1.45 31.91 2.37
CA HIS A 54 -2.34 32.95 1.95
C HIS A 54 -3.81 32.49 1.96
N PRO A 55 -4.75 33.28 2.48
CA PRO A 55 -6.17 32.91 2.55
C PRO A 55 -6.83 32.71 1.18
N GLU A 56 -6.33 33.40 0.15
CA GLU A 56 -6.84 33.34 -1.22
C GLU A 56 -5.67 33.07 -2.19
N PRO A 57 -5.19 31.81 -2.31
CA PRO A 57 -4.09 31.50 -3.18
C PRO A 57 -4.50 31.58 -4.65
N LEU A 58 -3.67 32.19 -5.50
CA LEU A 58 -3.86 32.24 -6.96
C LEU A 58 -3.57 30.89 -7.63
N THR A 59 -2.76 30.07 -7.02
CA THR A 59 -2.36 28.75 -7.54
C THR A 59 -2.43 27.72 -6.44
N VAL A 60 -3.04 26.58 -6.76
CA VAL A 60 -3.12 25.41 -5.87
C VAL A 60 -2.42 24.24 -6.54
N CYS A 61 -1.44 23.64 -5.83
CA CYS A 61 -0.82 22.40 -6.24
C CYS A 61 -1.43 21.26 -5.40
N ALA A 62 -1.90 20.21 -6.05
CA ALA A 62 -2.45 19.03 -5.42
C ALA A 62 -1.61 17.80 -5.76
N ALA A 63 -1.35 16.96 -4.77
CA ALA A 63 -0.68 15.68 -4.93
C ALA A 63 -1.30 14.64 -3.98
N HIS A 64 -1.17 13.36 -4.30
CA HIS A 64 -1.62 12.28 -3.43
C HIS A 64 -0.45 11.56 -2.77
N VAL A 65 -0.71 10.92 -1.64
CA VAL A 65 0.26 10.13 -0.87
C VAL A 65 -0.15 8.66 -0.75
N ASP A 66 -1.36 8.34 -1.20
CA ASP A 66 -1.81 6.97 -1.17
C ASP A 66 -1.15 6.15 -2.27
N THR A 67 -0.82 4.92 -1.90
CA THR A 67 -0.19 3.93 -2.77
C THR A 67 -1.17 2.83 -3.11
N LEU A 68 -0.79 2.00 -4.07
CA LEU A 68 -1.49 0.77 -4.37
C LEU A 68 -1.44 -0.18 -3.17
N GLY A 69 -2.47 -1.00 -3.02
CA GLY A 69 -2.54 -2.00 -1.96
C GLY A 69 -3.65 -3.00 -2.19
N ALA A 70 -3.93 -3.77 -1.15
CA ALA A 70 -5.03 -4.72 -1.13
C ALA A 70 -5.65 -4.78 0.27
N MET A 71 -6.91 -5.19 0.34
CA MET A 71 -7.62 -5.43 1.58
C MET A 71 -7.94 -6.91 1.72
N VAL A 72 -7.61 -7.50 2.87
CA VAL A 72 -7.97 -8.89 3.19
C VAL A 72 -9.48 -9.01 3.29
N THR A 73 -10.06 -9.90 2.51
CA THR A 73 -11.50 -10.19 2.51
C THR A 73 -11.84 -11.47 3.25
N ARG A 74 -10.91 -12.43 3.29
CA ARG A 74 -11.12 -13.72 3.95
C ARG A 74 -9.80 -14.38 4.32
N LEU A 75 -9.78 -15.07 5.46
CA LEU A 75 -8.77 -16.05 5.84
C LEU A 75 -9.29 -17.43 5.46
N GLU A 76 -8.54 -18.18 4.66
CA GLU A 76 -8.89 -19.52 4.25
C GLU A 76 -8.47 -20.55 5.31
N GLY A 77 -9.03 -21.76 5.24
CA GLY A 77 -8.73 -22.84 6.20
C GLY A 77 -7.29 -23.36 6.15
N ASP A 78 -6.57 -23.10 5.06
CA ASP A 78 -5.14 -23.42 4.90
C ASP A 78 -4.20 -22.28 5.35
N GLY A 79 -4.77 -21.19 5.88
CA GLY A 79 -4.00 -20.03 6.35
C GLY A 79 -3.66 -19.01 5.26
N THR A 80 -4.09 -19.22 4.01
CA THR A 80 -3.94 -18.21 2.96
C THR A 80 -4.97 -17.09 3.09
N LEU A 81 -4.68 -15.93 2.52
CA LEU A 81 -5.55 -14.76 2.59
C LEU A 81 -6.09 -14.43 1.21
N ARG A 82 -7.42 -14.35 1.08
CA ARG A 82 -8.06 -13.73 -0.07
C ARG A 82 -8.08 -12.22 0.11
N VAL A 83 -7.86 -11.52 -1.00
CA VAL A 83 -7.76 -10.06 -1.00
C VAL A 83 -8.55 -9.44 -2.14
N THR A 84 -8.95 -8.19 -1.94
CA THR A 84 -9.45 -7.32 -3.02
C THR A 84 -8.48 -6.18 -3.24
N GLN A 85 -8.41 -5.67 -4.46
CA GLN A 85 -7.56 -4.54 -4.81
C GLN A 85 -8.00 -3.26 -4.10
N VAL A 86 -7.01 -2.47 -3.71
CA VAL A 86 -7.16 -1.07 -3.31
C VAL A 86 -6.32 -0.24 -4.27
N GLY A 87 -7.00 0.58 -5.06
CA GLY A 87 -6.41 1.22 -6.24
C GLY A 87 -6.47 0.33 -7.50
N GLY A 88 -6.10 0.90 -8.64
CA GLY A 88 -6.13 0.22 -9.95
C GLY A 88 -4.76 -0.34 -10.32
N TRP A 89 -4.57 -1.64 -10.26
CA TRP A 89 -3.34 -2.33 -10.66
C TRP A 89 -3.65 -3.71 -11.27
N PRO A 90 -2.89 -4.17 -12.27
CA PRO A 90 -3.09 -5.50 -12.84
C PRO A 90 -2.49 -6.58 -11.96
N TRP A 91 -3.23 -7.64 -11.68
CA TRP A 91 -2.84 -8.74 -10.78
C TRP A 91 -1.52 -9.40 -11.17
N ASN A 92 -1.31 -9.60 -12.48
CA ASN A 92 -0.11 -10.25 -13.00
C ASN A 92 1.18 -9.43 -12.79
N SER A 93 1.08 -8.11 -12.57
CA SER A 93 2.25 -7.27 -12.29
C SER A 93 2.79 -7.45 -10.86
N PHE A 94 2.01 -8.08 -9.99
CA PHE A 94 2.37 -8.29 -8.58
C PHE A 94 2.42 -9.78 -8.19
N GLU A 95 2.19 -10.68 -9.13
CA GLU A 95 2.35 -12.12 -8.89
C GLU A 95 3.81 -12.44 -8.53
N GLY A 96 4.03 -13.05 -7.38
CA GLY A 96 5.35 -13.35 -6.85
C GLY A 96 5.97 -12.25 -5.98
N GLU A 97 5.36 -11.06 -5.91
CA GLU A 97 5.87 -9.97 -5.10
C GLU A 97 5.61 -10.17 -3.60
N TYR A 98 6.54 -9.67 -2.81
CA TYR A 98 6.38 -9.63 -1.36
C TYR A 98 5.42 -8.52 -0.94
N VAL A 99 4.59 -8.83 0.03
CA VAL A 99 3.63 -7.90 0.61
C VAL A 99 3.77 -7.84 2.12
N THR A 100 3.43 -6.68 2.70
CA THR A 100 3.28 -6.52 4.14
C THR A 100 1.80 -6.56 4.49
N VAL A 101 1.39 -7.56 5.26
CA VAL A 101 0.03 -7.66 5.80
C VAL A 101 -0.04 -6.99 7.16
N LEU A 102 -0.92 -6.00 7.28
CA LEU A 102 -1.14 -5.22 8.50
C LEU A 102 -2.36 -5.77 9.24
N GLY A 103 -2.16 -6.26 10.45
CA GLY A 103 -3.26 -6.72 11.30
C GLY A 103 -3.87 -5.58 12.14
N SER A 104 -5.08 -5.81 12.62
CA SER A 104 -5.83 -4.85 13.44
C SER A 104 -5.14 -4.44 14.76
N THR A 105 -4.23 -5.28 15.25
CA THR A 105 -3.41 -5.02 16.45
C THR A 105 -2.11 -4.27 16.16
N GLY A 106 -1.87 -3.87 14.90
CA GLY A 106 -0.61 -3.27 14.46
C GLY A 106 0.50 -4.28 14.15
N LYS A 107 0.26 -5.58 14.36
CA LYS A 107 1.22 -6.63 13.99
C LYS A 107 1.35 -6.70 12.48
N LYS A 108 2.59 -6.85 12.01
CA LYS A 108 2.93 -6.96 10.59
C LYS A 108 3.40 -8.38 10.28
N TRP A 109 2.96 -8.91 9.15
CA TRP A 109 3.45 -10.18 8.61
C TRP A 109 3.93 -9.96 7.19
N ARG A 110 4.95 -10.69 6.80
CA ARG A 110 5.37 -10.78 5.42
C ARG A 110 4.58 -11.89 4.74
N GLY A 111 4.26 -11.72 3.47
CA GLY A 111 3.65 -12.74 2.63
C GLY A 111 4.01 -12.52 1.17
N THR A 112 3.55 -13.42 0.32
CA THR A 112 3.76 -13.36 -1.13
C THR A 112 2.40 -13.49 -1.82
N LEU A 113 2.15 -12.65 -2.83
CA LEU A 113 0.96 -12.76 -3.69
C LEU A 113 1.19 -13.85 -4.74
N LEU A 114 0.36 -14.88 -4.74
CA LEU A 114 0.50 -16.05 -5.58
C LEU A 114 -0.80 -16.37 -6.31
N CYS A 115 -0.68 -16.97 -7.50
CA CYS A 115 -1.81 -17.59 -8.17
C CYS A 115 -2.14 -18.93 -7.51
N ASP A 116 -3.42 -19.32 -7.55
CA ASP A 116 -3.85 -20.66 -7.12
C ASP A 116 -3.26 -21.72 -8.04
N ASN A 117 -2.75 -22.82 -7.46
CA ASN A 117 -2.16 -23.93 -8.21
C ASN A 117 -1.14 -23.50 -9.29
N PRO A 118 -0.06 -22.78 -8.93
CA PRO A 118 0.85 -22.15 -9.91
C PRO A 118 1.77 -23.15 -10.62
N ALA A 119 1.84 -24.40 -10.18
CA ALA A 119 2.78 -25.39 -10.71
C ALA A 119 2.31 -25.92 -12.08
N ALA A 120 3.02 -25.60 -13.15
CA ALA A 120 2.66 -26.00 -14.53
C ALA A 120 2.58 -27.51 -14.74
N HIS A 121 3.30 -28.32 -13.95
CA HIS A 121 3.23 -29.77 -14.04
C HIS A 121 1.91 -30.37 -13.50
N VAL A 122 1.26 -29.64 -12.59
CA VAL A 122 -0.03 -30.03 -11.99
C VAL A 122 -1.19 -29.33 -12.71
N ASN A 123 -0.99 -28.07 -13.06
CA ASN A 123 -1.98 -27.23 -13.76
C ASN A 123 -1.45 -26.85 -15.14
N ARG A 124 -1.73 -27.67 -16.15
CA ARG A 124 -1.28 -27.45 -17.52
C ARG A 124 -1.86 -26.19 -18.17
N ASP A 125 -2.96 -25.69 -17.65
CA ASP A 125 -3.65 -24.50 -18.15
C ASP A 125 -3.31 -23.23 -17.36
N ILE A 126 -2.31 -23.25 -16.48
CA ILE A 126 -1.93 -22.10 -15.65
C ILE A 126 -1.69 -20.83 -16.46
N GLY A 127 -1.18 -20.95 -17.69
CA GLY A 127 -0.99 -19.80 -18.59
C GLY A 127 -2.29 -19.17 -19.09
N LYS A 128 -3.42 -19.86 -18.98
CA LYS A 128 -4.76 -19.37 -19.37
C LYS A 128 -5.57 -18.87 -18.17
N VAL A 129 -5.11 -19.13 -16.95
CA VAL A 129 -5.81 -18.69 -15.75
C VAL A 129 -5.75 -17.18 -15.64
N GLU A 130 -6.91 -16.54 -15.62
CA GLU A 130 -7.03 -15.11 -15.36
C GLU A 130 -6.57 -14.81 -13.93
N ARG A 131 -5.66 -13.82 -13.78
CA ARG A 131 -5.22 -13.33 -12.47
C ARG A 131 -6.26 -12.35 -11.94
N SER A 132 -6.91 -12.71 -10.84
CA SER A 132 -8.02 -11.96 -10.26
C SER A 132 -8.14 -12.21 -8.75
N ALA A 133 -9.02 -11.48 -8.07
CA ALA A 133 -9.33 -11.72 -6.66
C ALA A 133 -9.83 -13.15 -6.38
N ALA A 134 -10.39 -13.85 -7.40
CA ALA A 134 -10.87 -15.21 -7.27
C ALA A 134 -9.77 -16.28 -7.40
N THR A 135 -8.67 -15.95 -8.08
CA THR A 135 -7.61 -16.88 -8.46
C THR A 135 -6.25 -16.57 -7.81
N MET A 136 -6.19 -15.49 -7.05
CA MET A 136 -4.98 -15.06 -6.35
C MET A 136 -5.18 -15.06 -4.84
N HIS A 137 -4.11 -15.33 -4.11
CA HIS A 137 -4.10 -15.30 -2.65
C HIS A 137 -2.75 -14.80 -2.13
N ILE A 138 -2.71 -14.36 -0.87
CA ILE A 138 -1.47 -14.10 -0.15
C ILE A 138 -1.17 -15.32 0.72
N ARG A 139 0.02 -15.89 0.54
CA ARG A 139 0.59 -16.88 1.46
C ARG A 139 1.47 -16.13 2.46
N LEU A 140 1.18 -16.26 3.75
CA LEU A 140 2.01 -15.69 4.81
C LEU A 140 3.30 -16.50 5.01
N ASP A 141 4.40 -15.82 5.31
CA ASP A 141 5.68 -16.41 5.68
C ASP A 141 5.72 -16.79 7.19
N ALA A 142 4.57 -16.78 7.86
CA ALA A 142 4.46 -17.14 9.26
C ALA A 142 4.28 -18.66 9.42
N GLU A 143 5.07 -19.27 10.31
CA GLU A 143 4.76 -20.61 10.77
C GLU A 143 3.46 -20.59 11.56
N VAL A 144 2.47 -21.33 11.09
CA VAL A 144 1.27 -21.62 11.89
C VAL A 144 1.68 -22.70 12.88
N LYS A 145 1.89 -22.34 14.14
CA LYS A 145 1.99 -23.35 15.21
C LYS A 145 0.59 -23.95 15.39
N SER A 146 0.45 -25.20 14.95
CA SER A 146 -0.73 -26.03 15.25
C SER A 146 -0.93 -26.20 16.75
#